data_1c589d79eb1f3913235f21a92dd23b6a
#
_entry.id   1c589d79eb1f3913235f21a92dd23b6a
#
_cell.length_a   1.000
_cell.length_b   1.000
_cell.length_c   1.000
_cell.angle_alpha   90.00
_cell.angle_beta   90.00
_cell.angle_gamma   90.00
#
_symmetry.space_group_name_H-M   'P 1'
#
loop_
_entity.id
_entity.type
_entity.pdbx_description
1 polymer ?
#
loop_
_entity_poly.entity_id
_entity_poly.type
_entity_poly.pdbx_seq_one_letter_code
_entity_poly.pdbx_strand_id
1 'polypeptide(L)'
;MLPMSLFGTGIKSYSQVACSQRRLNCYYDLRSDGDKSEVVVRGTPGLVLWFTLPTYPTRGWRVVANILYVVAGNTLYSVTTAGVYTALGTIATTTGNVSISDNYVQVMIVDSVNGYIFTILTSALTIISDVNFPSTGPASVTFIDGRFIVNDPQTRQFFVSASFDGTTWTPVMFGTKETYSDLLQAVDNNNGTIIMWGTSSVEFWQDVGAVGLPYTLIPGTVQNIGLVALWSRCYMGSSVLFLGVSQEGGIQVYAIDGYTPKVVSNPDIEQLIDYFTDNFIITDAVALTYAIGSHNFYQLTFPTANRTLLYDMTSNIWQEVQTGVAVYNRHNGNLGVSFDYRNLISDYSNGNIYYMSDEAYTDNGTAIKRQIATRHLRSNGNEFTLDEVFLDMETGNALQTGQGSNPQIVLQKSKDGGRTFGYERWKTLGLVGQYLAPRVIWRRNGRARDFVFQFTMTDPVQFVIAGSALTSDGSSDDSK
;
A
#
# COMPACT_ATOMS: atom_id res chain seq x y z
N MET A 1 -3.64 -38.24 7.04
CA MET A 1 -3.07 -37.00 6.51
C MET A 1 -3.97 -35.86 6.94
N LEU A 2 -3.46 -34.89 7.67
CA LEU A 2 -4.26 -33.76 8.16
C LEU A 2 -3.89 -32.52 7.35
N PRO A 3 -4.86 -31.75 6.81
CA PRO A 3 -4.58 -30.52 6.10
C PRO A 3 -3.97 -29.50 7.08
N MET A 4 -2.89 -28.85 6.66
CA MET A 4 -2.27 -27.75 7.40
C MET A 4 -2.79 -26.43 6.81
N SER A 5 -3.55 -25.67 7.58
CA SER A 5 -4.02 -24.38 7.09
C SER A 5 -2.89 -23.37 7.03
N LEU A 6 -2.61 -22.86 5.84
CA LEU A 6 -1.76 -21.68 5.63
C LEU A 6 -2.58 -20.37 5.66
N PHE A 7 -3.90 -20.48 5.70
CA PHE A 7 -4.82 -19.37 5.73
C PHE A 7 -4.89 -18.72 7.13
N GLY A 8 -4.92 -17.39 7.20
CA GLY A 8 -5.10 -16.61 8.43
C GLY A 8 -4.54 -15.21 8.35
N THR A 9 -4.42 -14.55 9.49
CA THR A 9 -3.86 -13.19 9.58
C THR A 9 -2.43 -13.17 9.04
N GLY A 10 -2.09 -12.12 8.28
CA GLY A 10 -0.79 -12.04 7.60
C GLY A 10 0.31 -11.38 8.39
N ILE A 11 0.03 -10.91 9.61
CA ILE A 11 0.93 -10.09 10.41
C ILE A 11 1.21 -10.78 11.74
N LYS A 12 2.46 -10.66 12.18
CA LYS A 12 2.89 -11.21 13.45
C LYS A 12 2.18 -10.49 14.58
N SER A 13 1.35 -11.22 15.31
CA SER A 13 0.66 -10.72 16.50
C SER A 13 1.66 -10.34 17.61
N TYR A 14 1.30 -9.37 18.42
CA TYR A 14 2.00 -9.04 19.67
C TYR A 14 2.11 -10.27 20.58
N SER A 15 1.06 -11.06 20.67
CA SER A 15 1.06 -12.33 21.40
C SER A 15 1.32 -13.51 20.46
N GLN A 16 2.55 -14.00 20.43
CA GLN A 16 2.89 -15.19 19.64
C GLN A 16 2.15 -16.44 20.08
N VAL A 17 1.66 -16.46 21.32
CA VAL A 17 0.83 -17.57 21.83
C VAL A 17 -0.57 -17.53 21.20
N ALA A 18 -1.06 -16.35 20.88
CA ALA A 18 -2.36 -16.17 20.23
C ALA A 18 -2.28 -16.44 18.73
N CYS A 19 -1.26 -15.88 18.07
CA CYS A 19 -1.07 -16.05 16.64
C CYS A 19 0.43 -16.00 16.28
N SER A 20 0.91 -17.06 15.65
CA SER A 20 2.30 -17.18 15.15
C SER A 20 2.42 -16.89 13.65
N GLN A 21 1.30 -16.61 12.98
CA GLN A 21 1.28 -16.43 11.53
C GLN A 21 2.01 -15.16 11.11
N ARG A 22 2.71 -15.26 10.00
CA ARG A 22 3.33 -14.13 9.31
C ARG A 22 3.31 -14.39 7.81
N ARG A 23 3.00 -13.37 7.05
CA ARG A 23 3.12 -13.36 5.61
C ARG A 23 3.91 -12.14 5.18
N LEU A 24 4.96 -12.39 4.42
CA LEU A 24 5.84 -11.38 3.89
C LEU A 24 5.96 -11.56 2.37
N ASN A 25 5.65 -10.51 1.61
CA ASN A 25 5.69 -10.50 0.16
C ASN A 25 4.88 -11.64 -0.49
N CYS A 26 3.75 -12.00 0.13
CA CYS A 26 2.83 -13.02 -0.36
C CYS A 26 1.39 -12.60 -0.08
N TYR A 27 0.46 -12.95 -0.96
CA TYR A 27 -0.98 -12.72 -0.79
C TYR A 27 -1.78 -14.00 -1.06
N TYR A 28 -3.07 -14.00 -0.72
CA TYR A 28 -3.97 -15.11 -0.99
C TYR A 28 -4.78 -14.84 -2.24
N ASP A 29 -4.80 -15.81 -3.13
CA ASP A 29 -5.74 -15.92 -4.25
C ASP A 29 -6.83 -16.91 -3.82
N LEU A 30 -8.03 -16.40 -3.53
CA LEU A 30 -9.17 -17.19 -3.10
C LEU A 30 -9.93 -17.67 -4.34
N ARG A 31 -10.10 -18.99 -4.49
CA ARG A 31 -10.78 -19.61 -5.61
C ARG A 31 -12.03 -20.32 -5.15
N SER A 32 -13.16 -20.01 -5.75
CA SER A 32 -14.44 -20.68 -5.45
C SER A 32 -14.49 -22.12 -5.92
N ASP A 33 -13.71 -22.48 -6.95
CA ASP A 33 -13.73 -23.78 -7.63
C ASP A 33 -12.33 -24.41 -7.72
N GLY A 34 -11.55 -24.32 -6.62
CA GLY A 34 -10.19 -24.86 -6.61
C GLY A 34 -10.14 -26.38 -6.51
N ASP A 35 -9.64 -27.06 -7.53
CA ASP A 35 -9.49 -28.53 -7.55
C ASP A 35 -8.62 -29.09 -6.41
N LYS A 36 -7.60 -28.34 -5.99
CA LYS A 36 -6.65 -28.77 -4.95
C LYS A 36 -6.79 -28.00 -3.66
N SER A 37 -7.14 -26.71 -3.74
CA SER A 37 -7.27 -25.82 -2.60
C SER A 37 -8.12 -24.62 -2.97
N GLU A 38 -8.99 -24.21 -2.07
CA GLU A 38 -9.76 -22.96 -2.16
C GLU A 38 -8.85 -21.74 -1.96
N VAL A 39 -7.66 -21.92 -1.42
CA VAL A 39 -6.70 -20.86 -1.10
C VAL A 39 -5.35 -21.18 -1.72
N VAL A 40 -4.90 -20.31 -2.59
CA VAL A 40 -3.56 -20.34 -3.20
C VAL A 40 -2.76 -19.18 -2.64
N VAL A 41 -1.53 -19.43 -2.19
CA VAL A 41 -0.58 -18.39 -1.78
C VAL A 41 0.26 -18.00 -2.98
N ARG A 42 0.26 -16.72 -3.34
CA ARG A 42 1.09 -16.16 -4.41
C ARG A 42 2.09 -15.15 -3.87
N GLY A 43 3.25 -15.07 -4.52
CA GLY A 43 4.21 -14.00 -4.26
C GLY A 43 3.67 -12.65 -4.78
N THR A 44 4.02 -11.56 -4.10
CA THR A 44 3.75 -10.21 -4.62
C THR A 44 4.49 -9.96 -5.93
N PRO A 45 3.97 -9.10 -6.82
CA PRO A 45 4.64 -8.71 -8.05
C PRO A 45 5.99 -8.08 -7.77
N GLY A 46 6.91 -8.23 -8.71
CA GLY A 46 8.19 -7.54 -8.66
C GLY A 46 8.15 -6.18 -9.37
N LEU A 47 9.24 -5.45 -9.25
CA LEU A 47 9.42 -4.13 -9.84
C LEU A 47 10.36 -4.20 -11.04
N VAL A 48 9.91 -3.69 -12.18
CA VAL A 48 10.70 -3.56 -13.41
C VAL A 48 10.97 -2.09 -13.68
N LEU A 49 12.24 -1.73 -13.86
CA LEU A 49 12.62 -0.36 -14.18
C LEU A 49 12.01 0.05 -15.53
N TRP A 50 11.30 1.18 -15.54
CA TRP A 50 10.78 1.76 -16.77
C TRP A 50 11.68 2.90 -17.27
N PHE A 51 11.96 3.90 -16.42
CA PHE A 51 12.95 4.96 -16.68
C PHE A 51 13.45 5.55 -15.37
N THR A 52 14.47 6.41 -15.46
CA THR A 52 15.06 7.11 -14.32
C THR A 52 15.01 8.61 -14.55
N LEU A 53 14.44 9.37 -13.62
CA LEU A 53 14.48 10.83 -13.62
C LEU A 53 15.82 11.33 -13.05
N PRO A 54 16.36 12.45 -13.54
CA PRO A 54 17.63 12.99 -13.05
C PRO A 54 17.54 13.63 -11.67
N THR A 55 16.33 13.98 -11.23
CA THR A 55 16.05 14.54 -9.89
C THR A 55 15.19 13.61 -9.08
N TYR A 56 15.29 13.66 -7.76
CA TYR A 56 14.55 12.82 -6.82
C TYR A 56 14.42 13.48 -5.43
N PRO A 57 13.54 12.97 -4.53
CA PRO A 57 12.56 11.91 -4.78
C PRO A 57 11.40 12.41 -5.67
N THR A 58 10.61 11.46 -6.19
CA THR A 58 9.30 11.79 -6.77
C THR A 58 8.38 12.22 -5.66
N ARG A 59 7.77 13.40 -5.83
CA ARG A 59 6.99 14.08 -4.79
C ARG A 59 5.49 14.12 -5.06
N GLY A 60 5.10 14.00 -6.32
CA GLY A 60 3.72 13.96 -6.76
C GLY A 60 3.64 13.75 -8.25
N TRP A 61 2.49 13.25 -8.71
CA TRP A 61 2.21 13.03 -10.14
C TRP A 61 0.73 13.12 -10.46
N ARG A 62 0.45 13.38 -11.73
CA ARG A 62 -0.90 13.45 -12.27
C ARG A 62 -0.90 13.04 -13.74
N VAL A 63 -1.86 12.24 -14.15
CA VAL A 63 -2.07 11.89 -15.56
C VAL A 63 -3.10 12.82 -16.17
N VAL A 64 -2.73 13.50 -17.27
CA VAL A 64 -3.61 14.39 -18.01
C VAL A 64 -3.46 14.09 -19.50
N ALA A 65 -4.54 13.74 -20.18
CA ALA A 65 -4.56 13.48 -21.64
C ALA A 65 -3.44 12.54 -22.11
N ASN A 66 -3.21 11.40 -21.43
CA ASN A 66 -2.14 10.43 -21.70
C ASN A 66 -0.71 10.96 -21.58
N ILE A 67 -0.52 12.05 -20.84
CA ILE A 67 0.80 12.53 -20.40
C ILE A 67 0.83 12.43 -18.87
N LEU A 68 1.92 11.88 -18.36
CA LEU A 68 2.17 11.84 -16.93
C LEU A 68 3.00 13.07 -16.53
N TYR A 69 2.42 13.95 -15.71
CA TYR A 69 3.12 15.08 -15.10
C TYR A 69 3.67 14.64 -13.75
N VAL A 70 4.98 14.84 -13.54
CA VAL A 70 5.70 14.36 -12.34
C VAL A 70 6.52 15.50 -11.76
N VAL A 71 6.39 15.74 -10.47
CA VAL A 71 7.33 16.58 -9.73
C VAL A 71 8.35 15.65 -9.05
N ALA A 72 9.62 15.82 -9.43
CA ALA A 72 10.73 15.09 -8.84
C ALA A 72 11.83 16.07 -8.40
N GLY A 73 12.27 15.97 -7.14
CA GLY A 73 13.05 17.02 -6.51
C GLY A 73 12.31 18.37 -6.60
N ASN A 74 12.89 19.35 -7.27
CA ASN A 74 12.24 20.64 -7.52
C ASN A 74 11.76 20.83 -8.97
N THR A 75 11.79 19.80 -9.81
CA THR A 75 11.53 19.94 -11.24
C THR A 75 10.22 19.24 -11.63
N LEU A 76 9.37 19.94 -12.38
CA LEU A 76 8.22 19.38 -13.05
C LEU A 76 8.64 18.77 -14.38
N TYR A 77 8.26 17.52 -14.61
CA TYR A 77 8.47 16.80 -15.87
C TYR A 77 7.14 16.41 -16.50
N SER A 78 7.09 16.36 -17.82
CA SER A 78 6.10 15.58 -18.56
C SER A 78 6.73 14.28 -19.04
N VAL A 79 5.99 13.19 -18.99
CA VAL A 79 6.44 11.85 -19.42
C VAL A 79 5.41 11.28 -20.37
N THR A 80 5.87 10.82 -21.53
CA THR A 80 5.02 10.17 -22.53
C THR A 80 4.81 8.69 -22.21
N THR A 81 3.88 8.03 -22.88
CA THR A 81 3.65 6.58 -22.78
C THR A 81 4.86 5.73 -23.17
N ALA A 82 5.79 6.29 -23.96
CA ALA A 82 7.07 5.66 -24.30
C ALA A 82 8.15 5.81 -23.21
N GLY A 83 7.86 6.50 -22.07
CA GLY A 83 8.84 6.75 -21.00
C GLY A 83 9.82 7.89 -21.30
N VAL A 84 9.55 8.68 -22.35
CA VAL A 84 10.38 9.86 -22.67
C VAL A 84 9.92 11.04 -21.81
N TYR A 85 10.82 11.62 -21.03
CA TYR A 85 10.54 12.75 -20.17
C TYR A 85 11.13 14.06 -20.68
N THR A 86 10.46 15.17 -20.37
CA THR A 86 10.89 16.52 -20.68
C THR A 86 10.72 17.41 -19.44
N ALA A 87 11.77 18.16 -19.07
CA ALA A 87 11.68 19.13 -17.98
C ALA A 87 10.87 20.35 -18.42
N LEU A 88 9.91 20.77 -17.60
CA LEU A 88 8.97 21.85 -17.91
C LEU A 88 9.21 23.11 -17.08
N GLY A 89 9.87 23.00 -15.93
CA GLY A 89 10.15 24.11 -15.04
C GLY A 89 10.46 23.65 -13.63
N THR A 90 10.75 24.60 -12.74
CA THR A 90 11.13 24.33 -11.35
C THR A 90 10.19 25.01 -10.37
N ILE A 91 9.95 24.34 -9.24
CA ILE A 91 9.25 24.87 -8.06
C ILE A 91 10.26 25.23 -6.97
N ALA A 92 9.86 26.00 -5.98
CA ALA A 92 10.79 26.51 -4.95
C ALA A 92 11.25 25.44 -3.96
N THR A 93 10.38 24.51 -3.60
CA THR A 93 10.70 23.46 -2.61
C THR A 93 11.36 22.24 -3.26
N THR A 94 12.22 21.57 -2.52
CA THR A 94 12.96 20.36 -2.98
C THR A 94 12.54 19.08 -2.27
N THR A 95 11.84 19.18 -1.14
CA THR A 95 11.46 18.07 -0.26
C THR A 95 9.98 18.13 0.11
N GLY A 96 9.46 17.04 0.66
CA GLY A 96 8.04 16.87 0.97
C GLY A 96 7.21 16.52 -0.27
N ASN A 97 6.07 15.86 -0.08
CA ASN A 97 5.17 15.55 -1.19
C ASN A 97 4.43 16.79 -1.67
N VAL A 98 3.97 16.78 -2.91
CA VAL A 98 3.16 17.83 -3.52
C VAL A 98 1.81 17.28 -3.99
N SER A 99 0.77 18.09 -3.86
CA SER A 99 -0.54 17.76 -4.40
C SER A 99 -0.70 18.36 -5.78
N ILE A 100 -1.24 17.58 -6.72
CA ILE A 100 -1.37 17.98 -8.12
C ILE A 100 -2.79 17.68 -8.60
N SER A 101 -3.43 18.67 -9.20
CA SER A 101 -4.73 18.55 -9.85
C SER A 101 -4.75 19.24 -11.19
N ASP A 102 -5.72 18.95 -12.05
CA ASP A 102 -5.80 19.51 -13.40
C ASP A 102 -7.24 19.82 -13.83
N ASN A 103 -7.34 20.70 -14.84
CA ASN A 103 -8.58 20.99 -15.55
C ASN A 103 -8.45 20.74 -17.07
N TYR A 104 -7.56 19.83 -17.48
CA TYR A 104 -7.15 19.53 -18.86
C TYR A 104 -6.44 20.64 -19.62
N VAL A 105 -6.45 21.90 -19.14
CA VAL A 105 -5.76 23.06 -19.75
C VAL A 105 -4.60 23.53 -18.86
N GLN A 106 -4.82 23.44 -17.55
CA GLN A 106 -3.88 23.83 -16.51
C GLN A 106 -3.63 22.65 -15.59
N VAL A 107 -2.40 22.51 -15.13
CA VAL A 107 -2.00 21.62 -14.04
C VAL A 107 -1.60 22.49 -12.86
N MET A 108 -2.36 22.40 -11.77
CA MET A 108 -2.06 23.10 -10.52
C MET A 108 -1.23 22.21 -9.62
N ILE A 109 -0.17 22.77 -9.04
CA ILE A 109 0.73 22.11 -8.08
C ILE A 109 0.75 22.94 -6.83
N VAL A 110 0.57 22.33 -5.65
CA VAL A 110 0.77 22.97 -4.36
C VAL A 110 1.80 22.19 -3.56
N ASP A 111 2.76 22.91 -2.96
CA ASP A 111 3.94 22.31 -2.31
C ASP A 111 4.03 22.62 -0.80
N SER A 112 2.91 23.00 -0.18
CA SER A 112 2.79 23.44 1.21
C SER A 112 3.50 24.78 1.54
N VAL A 113 4.01 25.46 0.51
CA VAL A 113 4.60 26.80 0.61
C VAL A 113 3.97 27.72 -0.43
N ASN A 114 3.87 27.27 -1.68
CA ASN A 114 3.36 28.01 -2.80
C ASN A 114 2.35 27.20 -3.62
N GLY A 115 1.62 27.89 -4.49
CA GLY A 115 0.87 27.30 -5.58
C GLY A 115 1.49 27.66 -6.93
N TYR A 116 1.44 26.73 -7.87
CA TYR A 116 1.96 26.91 -9.23
C TYR A 116 0.91 26.46 -10.24
N ILE A 117 0.86 27.13 -11.38
CA ILE A 117 0.07 26.74 -12.55
C ILE A 117 1.00 26.46 -13.72
N PHE A 118 0.91 25.23 -14.23
CA PHE A 118 1.49 24.88 -15.53
C PHE A 118 0.39 24.92 -16.58
N THR A 119 0.52 25.84 -17.55
CA THR A 119 -0.42 25.96 -18.68
C THR A 119 0.05 25.06 -19.82
N ILE A 120 -0.72 24.06 -20.15
CA ILE A 120 -0.34 22.99 -21.09
C ILE A 120 -0.06 23.56 -22.49
N LEU A 121 -0.93 24.44 -22.99
CA LEU A 121 -0.81 25.00 -24.32
C LEU A 121 0.48 25.83 -24.53
N THR A 122 0.87 26.61 -23.54
CA THR A 122 2.04 27.51 -23.63
C THR A 122 3.30 26.90 -23.06
N SER A 123 3.18 25.69 -22.41
CA SER A 123 4.26 25.05 -21.69
C SER A 123 4.93 25.97 -20.65
N ALA A 124 4.18 26.83 -20.01
CA ALA A 124 4.65 27.80 -19.04
C ALA A 124 4.25 27.36 -17.60
N LEU A 125 5.25 27.29 -16.72
CA LEU A 125 5.07 27.09 -15.27
C LEU A 125 5.20 28.44 -14.57
N THR A 126 4.17 28.88 -13.85
CA THR A 126 4.13 30.17 -13.15
C THR A 126 3.70 29.97 -11.70
N ILE A 127 4.27 30.75 -10.79
CA ILE A 127 3.80 30.83 -9.41
C ILE A 127 2.50 31.63 -9.35
N ILE A 128 1.56 31.21 -8.51
CA ILE A 128 0.34 31.97 -8.26
C ILE A 128 0.69 33.17 -7.37
N SER A 129 0.44 34.37 -7.88
CA SER A 129 0.74 35.64 -7.21
C SER A 129 -0.49 36.44 -6.80
N ASP A 130 -1.68 35.88 -6.97
CA ASP A 130 -2.94 36.52 -6.57
C ASP A 130 -2.98 36.71 -5.04
N VAL A 131 -3.32 37.89 -4.57
CA VAL A 131 -3.34 38.25 -3.16
C VAL A 131 -4.39 37.49 -2.35
N ASN A 132 -5.39 36.91 -3.00
CA ASN A 132 -6.45 36.10 -2.39
C ASN A 132 -6.13 34.60 -2.36
N PHE A 133 -4.98 34.20 -2.94
CA PHE A 133 -4.48 32.82 -2.79
C PHE A 133 -3.92 32.64 -1.37
N PRO A 134 -4.16 31.48 -0.68
CA PRO A 134 -3.68 31.28 0.69
C PRO A 134 -2.16 31.47 0.81
N SER A 135 -1.74 32.44 1.58
CA SER A 135 -0.32 32.75 1.82
C SER A 135 0.39 31.76 2.75
N THR A 136 -0.37 30.93 3.46
CA THR A 136 0.12 29.92 4.39
C THR A 136 0.63 28.65 3.72
N GLY A 137 0.50 28.55 2.40
CA GLY A 137 0.91 27.41 1.60
C GLY A 137 -0.06 26.23 1.67
N PRO A 138 -0.94 26.06 0.65
CA PRO A 138 -1.87 24.94 0.60
C PRO A 138 -1.15 23.59 0.57
N ALA A 139 -1.69 22.61 1.31
CA ALA A 139 -1.14 21.26 1.36
C ALA A 139 -1.81 20.29 0.38
N SER A 140 -3.01 20.64 -0.09
CA SER A 140 -3.76 19.83 -1.05
C SER A 140 -4.56 20.70 -2.02
N VAL A 141 -4.74 20.19 -3.23
CA VAL A 141 -5.56 20.79 -4.29
C VAL A 141 -6.43 19.73 -4.93
N THR A 142 -7.66 20.09 -5.23
CA THR A 142 -8.57 19.29 -6.05
C THR A 142 -9.26 20.15 -7.10
N PHE A 143 -9.87 19.50 -8.11
CA PHE A 143 -10.63 20.19 -9.14
C PHE A 143 -12.03 19.58 -9.25
N ILE A 144 -13.04 20.42 -9.25
CA ILE A 144 -14.44 20.03 -9.38
C ILE A 144 -15.23 21.18 -9.97
N ASP A 145 -16.18 20.88 -10.82
CA ASP A 145 -17.16 21.82 -11.43
C ASP A 145 -16.53 23.09 -12.00
N GLY A 146 -15.40 22.88 -12.71
CA GLY A 146 -14.66 23.96 -13.37
C GLY A 146 -13.76 24.80 -12.46
N ARG A 147 -13.58 24.43 -11.18
CA ARG A 147 -12.82 25.24 -10.21
C ARG A 147 -11.80 24.42 -9.45
N PHE A 148 -10.64 25.01 -9.20
CA PHE A 148 -9.69 24.48 -8.27
C PHE A 148 -10.06 24.86 -6.84
N ILE A 149 -9.92 23.93 -5.92
CA ILE A 149 -10.14 24.12 -4.49
C ILE A 149 -8.85 23.76 -3.78
N VAL A 150 -8.38 24.64 -2.90
CA VAL A 150 -7.21 24.44 -2.05
C VAL A 150 -7.57 24.65 -0.59
N ASN A 151 -6.88 23.94 0.31
CA ASN A 151 -7.02 24.16 1.76
C ASN A 151 -6.05 25.21 2.28
N ASP A 152 -6.36 25.79 3.42
CA ASP A 152 -5.41 26.46 4.28
C ASP A 152 -5.16 25.57 5.51
N PRO A 153 -4.00 24.90 5.60
CA PRO A 153 -3.76 23.88 6.63
C PRO A 153 -3.62 24.45 8.04
N GLN A 154 -3.50 25.77 8.19
CA GLN A 154 -3.43 26.46 9.50
C GLN A 154 -4.79 26.93 10.00
N THR A 155 -5.81 26.81 9.18
CA THR A 155 -7.18 27.25 9.48
C THR A 155 -8.19 26.13 9.16
N ARG A 156 -9.46 26.48 9.19
CA ARG A 156 -10.57 25.64 8.73
C ARG A 156 -11.04 26.03 7.32
N GLN A 157 -10.33 26.93 6.66
CA GLN A 157 -10.76 27.53 5.42
C GLN A 157 -10.26 26.75 4.19
N PHE A 158 -11.06 26.81 3.17
CA PHE A 158 -10.69 26.42 1.82
C PHE A 158 -11.00 27.56 0.87
N PHE A 159 -10.24 27.64 -0.20
CA PHE A 159 -10.33 28.70 -1.19
C PHE A 159 -10.64 28.11 -2.56
N VAL A 160 -11.36 28.86 -3.36
CA VAL A 160 -11.89 28.41 -4.64
C VAL A 160 -11.45 29.38 -5.75
N SER A 161 -10.89 28.85 -6.84
CA SER A 161 -10.43 29.64 -7.98
C SER A 161 -11.58 30.23 -8.81
N ALA A 162 -11.25 31.14 -9.73
CA ALA A 162 -12.14 31.49 -10.82
C ALA A 162 -12.46 30.26 -11.68
N SER A 163 -13.57 30.32 -12.45
CA SER A 163 -13.98 29.22 -13.29
C SER A 163 -12.98 28.95 -14.41
N PHE A 164 -12.49 27.71 -14.50
CA PHE A 164 -11.48 27.22 -15.44
C PHE A 164 -10.13 27.98 -15.43
N ASP A 165 -9.89 28.80 -14.38
CA ASP A 165 -8.65 29.55 -14.24
C ASP A 165 -8.11 29.43 -12.80
N GLY A 166 -6.98 28.70 -12.65
CA GLY A 166 -6.28 28.53 -11.39
C GLY A 166 -5.35 29.68 -11.01
N THR A 167 -5.19 30.69 -11.86
CA THR A 167 -4.35 31.86 -11.59
C THR A 167 -5.08 33.00 -10.88
N THR A 168 -6.42 33.02 -10.97
CA THR A 168 -7.28 34.11 -10.45
C THR A 168 -8.10 33.62 -9.26
N TRP A 169 -8.04 34.37 -8.16
CA TRP A 169 -8.73 34.10 -6.90
C TRP A 169 -9.49 35.34 -6.44
N THR A 170 -10.65 35.16 -5.84
CA THR A 170 -11.47 36.30 -5.40
C THR A 170 -11.73 36.23 -3.90
N PRO A 171 -11.79 37.36 -3.19
CA PRO A 171 -11.89 37.39 -1.74
C PRO A 171 -13.20 36.82 -1.18
N VAL A 172 -14.21 36.62 -2.03
CA VAL A 172 -15.53 36.08 -1.65
C VAL A 172 -15.66 34.57 -1.92
N MET A 173 -14.67 33.97 -2.61
CA MET A 173 -14.69 32.57 -3.00
C MET A 173 -13.88 31.72 -2.03
N PHE A 174 -14.31 31.73 -0.78
CA PHE A 174 -13.78 30.85 0.25
C PHE A 174 -14.90 30.27 1.11
N GLY A 175 -14.66 29.14 1.72
CA GLY A 175 -15.54 28.53 2.70
C GLY A 175 -14.79 28.12 3.96
N THR A 176 -15.56 27.81 4.99
CA THR A 176 -15.03 27.36 6.27
C THR A 176 -15.70 26.06 6.64
N LYS A 177 -14.92 25.06 7.04
CA LYS A 177 -15.45 23.81 7.62
C LYS A 177 -16.30 24.14 8.85
N GLU A 178 -17.55 23.65 8.86
CA GLU A 178 -18.57 24.24 9.73
C GLU A 178 -18.76 23.55 11.08
N THR A 179 -18.68 22.21 11.08
CA THR A 179 -19.18 21.42 12.22
C THR A 179 -18.23 21.39 13.41
N TYR A 180 -16.94 21.25 13.16
CA TYR A 180 -15.92 21.16 14.21
C TYR A 180 -14.83 22.22 14.06
N SER A 181 -14.27 22.62 15.20
CA SER A 181 -13.21 23.66 15.26
C SER A 181 -11.81 23.11 14.95
N ASP A 182 -11.72 22.03 14.22
CA ASP A 182 -10.46 21.39 13.86
C ASP A 182 -9.89 21.92 12.53
N LEU A 183 -8.56 21.85 12.37
CA LEU A 183 -7.86 22.37 11.21
C LEU A 183 -8.17 21.53 9.96
N LEU A 184 -8.27 22.20 8.81
CA LEU A 184 -8.50 21.57 7.51
C LEU A 184 -7.16 21.10 6.92
N GLN A 185 -6.84 19.82 7.05
CA GLN A 185 -5.59 19.26 6.56
C GLN A 185 -5.56 19.07 5.04
N ALA A 186 -6.70 18.68 4.44
CA ALA A 186 -6.78 18.42 3.02
C ALA A 186 -8.17 18.60 2.45
N VAL A 187 -8.20 18.75 1.12
CA VAL A 187 -9.41 18.73 0.29
C VAL A 187 -9.23 17.74 -0.84
N ASP A 188 -10.25 16.95 -1.12
CA ASP A 188 -10.26 15.99 -2.24
C ASP A 188 -11.61 15.99 -2.94
N ASN A 189 -11.65 15.46 -4.16
CA ASN A 189 -12.86 15.18 -4.90
C ASN A 189 -13.00 13.67 -5.11
N ASN A 190 -14.14 13.12 -4.69
CA ASN A 190 -14.50 11.73 -4.96
C ASN A 190 -15.88 11.70 -5.65
N ASN A 191 -15.91 11.39 -6.94
CA ASN A 191 -17.14 11.25 -7.73
C ASN A 191 -18.11 12.45 -7.61
N GLY A 192 -17.59 13.68 -7.65
CA GLY A 192 -18.41 14.90 -7.56
C GLY A 192 -18.75 15.33 -6.14
N THR A 193 -18.23 14.65 -5.12
CA THR A 193 -18.33 15.05 -3.72
C THR A 193 -16.97 15.56 -3.23
N ILE A 194 -16.97 16.73 -2.62
CA ILE A 194 -15.76 17.29 -2.01
C ILE A 194 -15.64 16.71 -0.60
N ILE A 195 -14.46 16.17 -0.29
CA ILE A 195 -14.15 15.66 1.04
C ILE A 195 -13.22 16.66 1.73
N MET A 196 -13.67 17.19 2.88
CA MET A 196 -12.91 18.10 3.71
C MET A 196 -12.32 17.33 4.90
N TRP A 197 -11.02 17.08 4.84
CA TRP A 197 -10.30 16.29 5.84
C TRP A 197 -9.81 17.19 6.97
N GLY A 198 -10.36 17.01 8.16
CA GLY A 198 -9.88 17.71 9.35
C GLY A 198 -9.00 16.83 10.24
N THR A 199 -8.43 17.44 11.27
CA THR A 199 -7.61 16.74 12.28
C THR A 199 -8.42 15.83 13.20
N SER A 200 -9.73 16.04 13.32
CA SER A 200 -10.64 15.25 14.17
C SER A 200 -11.98 14.92 13.51
N SER A 201 -12.24 15.45 12.32
CA SER A 201 -13.51 15.19 11.62
C SER A 201 -13.36 15.26 10.10
N VAL A 202 -14.27 14.60 9.39
CA VAL A 202 -14.40 14.64 7.93
C VAL A 202 -15.78 15.16 7.58
N GLU A 203 -15.86 16.13 6.66
CA GLU A 203 -17.08 16.68 6.12
C GLU A 203 -17.19 16.42 4.61
N PHE A 204 -18.41 16.20 4.14
CA PHE A 204 -18.70 16.02 2.71
C PHE A 204 -19.53 17.19 2.19
N TRP A 205 -19.03 17.78 1.10
CA TRP A 205 -19.62 18.97 0.51
C TRP A 205 -20.01 18.71 -0.95
N GLN A 206 -21.02 19.43 -1.43
CA GLN A 206 -21.50 19.32 -2.81
C GLN A 206 -21.68 20.71 -3.44
N ASP A 207 -21.62 20.76 -4.76
CA ASP A 207 -22.00 21.95 -5.51
C ASP A 207 -23.54 22.08 -5.56
N VAL A 208 -24.03 23.27 -5.23
CA VAL A 208 -25.45 23.63 -5.30
C VAL A 208 -25.71 24.79 -6.28
N GLY A 209 -24.70 25.26 -7.00
CA GLY A 209 -24.78 26.33 -7.98
C GLY A 209 -25.14 27.69 -7.38
N ALA A 210 -24.86 27.93 -6.08
CA ALA A 210 -25.17 29.19 -5.43
C ALA A 210 -24.30 30.34 -5.98
N VAL A 211 -24.87 31.56 -5.94
CA VAL A 211 -24.12 32.79 -6.26
C VAL A 211 -23.11 33.06 -5.14
N GLY A 212 -21.85 33.29 -5.49
CA GLY A 212 -20.74 33.38 -4.55
C GLY A 212 -20.10 32.00 -4.37
N LEU A 213 -19.95 31.51 -3.13
CA LEU A 213 -19.45 30.16 -2.88
C LEU A 213 -20.50 29.11 -3.31
N PRO A 214 -20.23 28.29 -4.34
CA PRO A 214 -21.22 27.36 -4.85
C PRO A 214 -21.35 26.08 -4.02
N TYR A 215 -20.48 25.85 -3.06
CA TYR A 215 -20.39 24.61 -2.29
C TYR A 215 -21.04 24.73 -0.91
N THR A 216 -21.72 23.65 -0.49
CA THR A 216 -22.36 23.54 0.82
C THR A 216 -22.16 22.17 1.42
N LEU A 217 -22.16 22.11 2.76
CA LEU A 217 -22.11 20.86 3.52
C LEU A 217 -23.32 19.98 3.20
N ILE A 218 -23.11 18.68 2.97
CA ILE A 218 -24.19 17.70 2.86
C ILE A 218 -24.69 17.37 4.28
N PRO A 219 -25.95 17.66 4.61
CA PRO A 219 -26.46 17.46 5.97
C PRO A 219 -26.39 15.98 6.38
N GLY A 220 -25.97 15.73 7.62
CA GLY A 220 -25.94 14.38 8.22
C GLY A 220 -24.80 13.48 7.76
N THR A 221 -23.80 13.99 7.03
CA THR A 221 -22.69 13.20 6.52
C THR A 221 -21.39 13.39 7.30
N VAL A 222 -21.35 14.29 8.27
CA VAL A 222 -20.16 14.57 9.07
C VAL A 222 -19.72 13.34 9.87
N GLN A 223 -18.43 13.03 9.80
CA GLN A 223 -17.83 11.89 10.48
C GLN A 223 -16.79 12.35 11.51
N ASN A 224 -16.85 11.78 12.73
CA ASN A 224 -15.96 12.11 13.85
C ASN A 224 -14.67 11.30 13.80
N ILE A 225 -13.99 11.36 12.66
CA ILE A 225 -12.72 10.68 12.42
C ILE A 225 -11.76 11.68 11.78
N GLY A 226 -10.63 11.94 12.44
CA GLY A 226 -9.60 12.82 11.93
C GLY A 226 -8.60 12.10 11.02
N LEU A 227 -7.98 12.84 10.11
CA LEU A 227 -6.88 12.37 9.28
C LEU A 227 -5.57 12.44 10.09
N VAL A 228 -4.83 11.33 10.20
CA VAL A 228 -3.55 11.27 10.94
C VAL A 228 -2.38 11.64 10.03
N ALA A 229 -2.34 11.08 8.84
CA ALA A 229 -1.26 11.28 7.89
C ALA A 229 -1.82 11.76 6.55
N LEU A 230 -1.38 12.94 6.13
CA LEU A 230 -1.87 13.60 4.92
C LEU A 230 -1.77 12.71 3.67
N TRP A 231 -0.69 11.96 3.52
CA TRP A 231 -0.36 11.16 2.34
C TRP A 231 -0.75 9.68 2.47
N SER A 232 -1.47 9.32 3.54
CA SER A 232 -2.05 7.97 3.69
C SER A 232 -3.35 7.78 2.90
N ARG A 233 -3.93 8.86 2.37
CA ARG A 233 -5.18 8.84 1.59
C ARG A 233 -4.94 8.33 0.19
N CYS A 234 -5.65 7.28 -0.18
CA CYS A 234 -5.61 6.74 -1.54
C CYS A 234 -6.99 6.30 -2.00
N TYR A 235 -7.22 6.42 -3.29
CA TYR A 235 -8.46 6.07 -3.96
C TYR A 235 -8.35 4.72 -4.66
N MET A 236 -9.38 3.91 -4.51
CA MET A 236 -9.57 2.69 -5.29
C MET A 236 -11.05 2.58 -5.69
N GLY A 237 -11.34 2.87 -6.94
CA GLY A 237 -12.73 3.03 -7.40
C GLY A 237 -13.43 4.17 -6.68
N SER A 238 -14.56 3.90 -6.03
CA SER A 238 -15.31 4.86 -5.22
C SER A 238 -14.84 4.95 -3.78
N SER A 239 -14.03 4.01 -3.32
CA SER A 239 -13.58 3.94 -1.94
C SER A 239 -12.31 4.75 -1.71
N VAL A 240 -12.23 5.42 -0.55
CA VAL A 240 -11.05 6.14 -0.08
C VAL A 240 -10.53 5.45 1.18
N LEU A 241 -9.26 5.02 1.14
CA LEU A 241 -8.60 4.45 2.31
C LEU A 241 -7.64 5.48 2.93
N PHE A 242 -7.56 5.51 4.25
CA PHE A 242 -6.71 6.46 4.97
C PHE A 242 -6.39 6.00 6.40
N LEU A 243 -5.33 6.54 6.97
CA LEU A 243 -4.99 6.40 8.38
C LEU A 243 -5.71 7.48 9.18
N GLY A 244 -6.62 7.08 10.05
CA GLY A 244 -7.49 7.98 10.80
C GLY A 244 -7.43 7.76 12.30
N VAL A 245 -7.87 8.75 13.05
CA VAL A 245 -8.06 8.71 14.50
C VAL A 245 -9.52 8.99 14.86
N SER A 246 -10.12 8.09 15.63
CA SER A 246 -11.47 8.33 16.17
C SER A 246 -11.42 9.25 17.39
N GLN A 247 -12.54 9.85 17.76
CA GLN A 247 -12.66 10.63 19.00
C GLN A 247 -12.44 9.79 20.28
N GLU A 248 -12.59 8.48 20.16
CA GLU A 248 -12.34 7.53 21.25
C GLU A 248 -10.85 7.19 21.40
N GLY A 249 -9.99 7.72 20.50
CA GLY A 249 -8.53 7.76 20.64
C GLY A 249 -7.75 6.67 19.94
N GLY A 250 -8.38 5.72 19.26
CA GLY A 250 -7.66 4.67 18.50
C GLY A 250 -7.24 5.15 17.11
N ILE A 251 -6.01 4.87 16.71
CA ILE A 251 -5.53 5.08 15.34
C ILE A 251 -5.75 3.81 14.55
N GLN A 252 -6.52 3.91 13.47
CA GLN A 252 -6.98 2.78 12.68
C GLN A 252 -6.91 3.12 11.19
N VAL A 253 -6.94 2.11 10.35
CA VAL A 253 -7.11 2.31 8.91
C VAL A 253 -8.60 2.20 8.58
N TYR A 254 -9.10 3.23 7.92
CA TYR A 254 -10.48 3.33 7.49
C TYR A 254 -10.60 3.24 5.99
N ALA A 255 -11.73 2.73 5.53
CA ALA A 255 -12.22 2.87 4.17
C ALA A 255 -13.56 3.62 4.20
N ILE A 256 -13.70 4.66 3.41
CA ILE A 256 -14.97 5.36 3.18
C ILE A 256 -15.51 4.90 1.83
N ASP A 257 -16.73 4.40 1.83
CA ASP A 257 -17.54 4.15 0.64
C ASP A 257 -18.85 4.93 0.80
N GLY A 258 -19.08 5.86 -0.12
CA GLY A 258 -20.11 6.90 0.08
C GLY A 258 -19.71 7.87 1.18
N TYR A 259 -20.48 7.93 2.28
CA TYR A 259 -20.26 8.86 3.40
C TYR A 259 -19.95 8.17 4.72
N THR A 260 -19.92 6.85 4.74
CA THR A 260 -19.78 6.07 5.98
C THR A 260 -18.41 5.41 6.03
N PRO A 261 -17.58 5.75 7.04
CA PRO A 261 -16.31 5.10 7.24
C PRO A 261 -16.49 3.71 7.87
N LYS A 262 -15.68 2.77 7.43
CA LYS A 262 -15.56 1.41 7.97
C LYS A 262 -14.11 1.14 8.36
N VAL A 263 -13.88 0.61 9.55
CA VAL A 263 -12.55 0.13 9.96
C VAL A 263 -12.18 -1.09 9.13
N VAL A 264 -11.00 -1.07 8.54
CA VAL A 264 -10.42 -2.17 7.75
C VAL A 264 -9.16 -2.74 8.40
N SER A 265 -8.59 -2.05 9.39
CA SER A 265 -7.55 -2.61 10.25
C SER A 265 -8.13 -3.70 11.16
N ASN A 266 -7.29 -4.64 11.53
CA ASN A 266 -7.62 -5.67 12.53
C ASN A 266 -6.78 -5.44 13.79
N PRO A 267 -7.06 -6.11 14.92
CA PRO A 267 -6.36 -5.88 16.17
C PRO A 267 -4.83 -6.02 16.10
N ASP A 268 -4.31 -6.91 15.25
CA ASP A 268 -2.87 -7.08 15.08
C ASP A 268 -2.23 -5.88 14.36
N ILE A 269 -2.94 -5.29 13.38
CA ILE A 269 -2.55 -4.06 12.70
C ILE A 269 -2.61 -2.87 13.65
N GLU A 270 -3.67 -2.75 14.41
CA GLU A 270 -3.88 -1.64 15.35
C GLU A 270 -2.79 -1.63 16.42
N GLN A 271 -2.48 -2.78 17.01
CA GLN A 271 -1.35 -2.90 17.93
C GLN A 271 0.01 -2.56 17.30
N LEU A 272 0.20 -2.89 16.03
CA LEU A 272 1.43 -2.52 15.32
C LEU A 272 1.48 -1.01 15.06
N ILE A 273 0.34 -0.38 14.73
CA ILE A 273 0.23 1.08 14.58
C ILE A 273 0.47 1.77 15.92
N ASP A 274 -0.10 1.27 17.01
CA ASP A 274 0.14 1.79 18.37
C ASP A 274 1.63 1.74 18.71
N TYR A 275 2.30 0.61 18.43
CA TYR A 275 3.75 0.50 18.59
C TYR A 275 4.51 1.52 17.75
N PHE A 276 4.07 1.80 16.51
CA PHE A 276 4.69 2.83 15.69
C PHE A 276 4.43 4.24 16.25
N THR A 277 3.25 4.49 16.78
CA THR A 277 2.90 5.78 17.41
C THR A 277 3.77 6.08 18.62
N ASP A 278 4.07 5.07 19.42
CA ASP A 278 4.89 5.20 20.62
C ASP A 278 6.39 5.39 20.32
N ASN A 279 6.87 4.89 19.20
CA ASN A 279 8.31 4.79 18.92
C ASN A 279 8.79 5.57 17.70
N PHE A 280 7.90 5.99 16.79
CA PHE A 280 8.22 6.60 15.52
C PHE A 280 7.26 7.72 15.16
N ILE A 281 7.57 8.47 14.11
CA ILE A 281 6.64 9.44 13.51
C ILE A 281 5.70 8.68 12.60
N ILE A 282 4.39 8.82 12.79
CA ILE A 282 3.38 8.18 11.95
C ILE A 282 2.68 9.14 10.98
N THR A 283 2.82 10.45 11.21
CA THR A 283 2.25 11.48 10.33
C THR A 283 2.96 11.57 8.97
N ASP A 284 4.13 10.93 8.86
CA ASP A 284 4.90 10.77 7.63
C ASP A 284 4.42 9.58 6.76
N ALA A 285 3.41 8.84 7.21
CA ALA A 285 2.90 7.69 6.48
C ALA A 285 2.43 8.09 5.07
N VAL A 286 2.84 7.27 4.09
CA VAL A 286 2.46 7.42 2.69
C VAL A 286 1.78 6.16 2.20
N ALA A 287 0.81 6.32 1.31
CA ALA A 287 0.12 5.17 0.74
C ALA A 287 0.06 5.24 -0.79
N LEU A 288 -0.16 4.09 -1.37
CA LEU A 288 -0.44 3.93 -2.80
C LEU A 288 -1.44 2.79 -3.00
N THR A 289 -2.14 2.83 -4.11
CA THR A 289 -3.07 1.77 -4.52
C THR A 289 -2.69 1.23 -5.89
N TYR A 290 -2.93 -0.06 -6.09
CA TYR A 290 -2.76 -0.71 -7.38
C TYR A 290 -3.67 -1.93 -7.51
N ALA A 291 -3.98 -2.31 -8.76
CA ALA A 291 -4.73 -3.51 -9.06
C ALA A 291 -3.87 -4.48 -9.86
N ILE A 292 -3.85 -5.76 -9.48
CA ILE A 292 -3.16 -6.82 -10.22
C ILE A 292 -4.05 -8.04 -10.26
N GLY A 293 -4.31 -8.55 -11.47
CA GLY A 293 -5.28 -9.61 -11.66
C GLY A 293 -6.66 -9.17 -11.16
N SER A 294 -7.23 -9.95 -10.26
CA SER A 294 -8.53 -9.67 -9.61
C SER A 294 -8.40 -8.99 -8.24
N HIS A 295 -7.19 -8.64 -7.81
CA HIS A 295 -6.91 -8.08 -6.50
C HIS A 295 -6.70 -6.58 -6.55
N ASN A 296 -7.28 -5.87 -5.57
CA ASN A 296 -7.10 -4.46 -5.32
C ASN A 296 -6.31 -4.27 -4.03
N PHE A 297 -5.18 -3.60 -4.12
CA PHE A 297 -4.27 -3.43 -3.00
C PHE A 297 -4.17 -1.98 -2.55
N TYR A 298 -4.15 -1.79 -1.23
CA TYR A 298 -3.76 -0.56 -0.57
C TYR A 298 -2.46 -0.83 0.19
N GLN A 299 -1.39 -0.16 -0.21
CA GLN A 299 -0.07 -0.27 0.41
C GLN A 299 0.17 0.95 1.28
N LEU A 300 0.36 0.75 2.59
CA LEU A 300 0.63 1.78 3.58
C LEU A 300 2.05 1.64 4.11
N THR A 301 2.87 2.64 3.89
CA THR A 301 4.26 2.69 4.31
C THR A 301 4.44 3.69 5.44
N PHE A 302 5.16 3.29 6.48
CA PHE A 302 5.62 4.13 7.59
C PHE A 302 7.12 4.37 7.42
N PRO A 303 7.53 5.48 6.81
CA PRO A 303 8.93 5.74 6.47
C PRO A 303 9.87 5.69 7.66
N THR A 304 9.53 6.39 8.74
CA THR A 304 10.36 6.46 9.96
C THR A 304 10.45 5.13 10.69
N ALA A 305 9.38 4.32 10.67
CA ALA A 305 9.37 2.97 11.22
C ALA A 305 10.03 1.93 10.29
N ASN A 306 10.37 2.31 9.06
CA ASN A 306 10.92 1.44 8.02
C ASN A 306 10.09 0.18 7.76
N ARG A 307 8.75 0.33 7.71
CA ARG A 307 7.80 -0.78 7.53
C ARG A 307 6.76 -0.44 6.47
N THR A 308 6.32 -1.46 5.73
CA THR A 308 5.22 -1.34 4.76
C THR A 308 4.20 -2.45 5.00
N LEU A 309 2.95 -2.06 5.08
CA LEU A 309 1.79 -2.94 5.22
C LEU A 309 1.01 -2.94 3.91
N LEU A 310 0.47 -4.09 3.55
CA LEU A 310 -0.33 -4.26 2.34
C LEU A 310 -1.69 -4.84 2.73
N TYR A 311 -2.74 -4.12 2.38
CA TYR A 311 -4.11 -4.57 2.54
C TYR A 311 -4.66 -5.00 1.18
N ASP A 312 -5.10 -6.23 1.10
CA ASP A 312 -5.85 -6.74 -0.05
C ASP A 312 -7.34 -6.51 0.18
N MET A 313 -7.92 -5.58 -0.54
CA MET A 313 -9.35 -5.23 -0.43
C MET A 313 -10.26 -6.37 -0.91
N THR A 314 -9.77 -7.24 -1.79
CA THR A 314 -10.55 -8.36 -2.33
C THR A 314 -10.71 -9.47 -1.31
N SER A 315 -9.64 -9.82 -0.60
CA SER A 315 -9.66 -10.86 0.44
C SER A 315 -9.91 -10.31 1.86
N ASN A 316 -9.87 -8.99 2.05
CA ASN A 316 -9.91 -8.29 3.33
C ASN A 316 -8.79 -8.73 4.29
N ILE A 317 -7.60 -8.95 3.77
CA ILE A 317 -6.47 -9.48 4.54
C ILE A 317 -5.27 -8.55 4.47
N TRP A 318 -4.64 -8.35 5.63
CA TRP A 318 -3.40 -7.62 5.80
C TRP A 318 -2.18 -8.52 5.70
N GLN A 319 -1.07 -7.98 5.19
CA GLN A 319 0.22 -8.64 5.09
C GLN A 319 1.35 -7.61 5.11
N GLU A 320 2.59 -8.08 5.31
CA GLU A 320 3.78 -7.24 5.22
C GLU A 320 4.38 -7.32 3.82
N VAL A 321 4.93 -6.21 3.34
CA VAL A 321 5.75 -6.18 2.12
C VAL A 321 7.04 -5.41 2.38
N GLN A 322 8.12 -5.85 1.76
CA GLN A 322 9.43 -5.21 1.85
C GLN A 322 10.27 -5.46 0.61
N THR A 323 11.22 -4.59 0.35
CA THR A 323 12.27 -4.83 -0.63
C THR A 323 13.49 -5.43 0.04
N GLY A 324 14.11 -6.43 -0.62
CA GLY A 324 15.31 -7.09 -0.13
C GLY A 324 15.05 -8.18 0.92
N VAL A 325 16.13 -8.69 1.51
CA VAL A 325 16.13 -9.89 2.38
C VAL A 325 16.37 -9.59 3.87
N ALA A 326 16.51 -8.32 4.25
CA ALA A 326 16.68 -7.90 5.64
C ALA A 326 15.54 -8.41 6.54
N VAL A 327 15.72 -8.31 7.86
CA VAL A 327 14.68 -8.74 8.82
C VAL A 327 13.46 -7.85 8.73
N TYR A 328 13.68 -6.54 8.66
CA TYR A 328 12.67 -5.51 8.42
C TYR A 328 13.23 -4.46 7.45
N ASN A 329 12.43 -4.11 6.46
CA ASN A 329 12.72 -3.03 5.54
C ASN A 329 11.40 -2.52 4.96
N ARG A 330 11.35 -1.24 4.55
CA ARG A 330 10.21 -0.76 3.80
C ARG A 330 10.28 -1.24 2.34
N HIS A 331 9.14 -1.26 1.67
CA HIS A 331 9.10 -1.44 0.23
C HIS A 331 9.66 -0.19 -0.47
N ASN A 332 10.33 -0.36 -1.62
CA ASN A 332 10.90 0.77 -2.38
C ASN A 332 9.84 1.75 -2.90
N GLY A 333 8.63 1.27 -3.10
CA GLY A 333 7.54 2.09 -3.62
C GLY A 333 7.12 3.20 -2.65
N ASN A 334 7.06 4.43 -3.16
CA ASN A 334 6.66 5.62 -2.42
C ASN A 334 5.29 6.14 -2.88
N LEU A 335 5.13 6.42 -4.17
CA LEU A 335 3.89 6.86 -4.78
C LEU A 335 3.48 5.89 -5.88
N GLY A 336 2.18 5.74 -6.12
CA GLY A 336 1.60 4.88 -7.13
C GLY A 336 0.66 5.63 -8.06
N VAL A 337 0.67 5.30 -9.37
CA VAL A 337 -0.29 5.80 -10.35
C VAL A 337 -0.51 4.78 -11.45
N SER A 338 -1.74 4.69 -11.93
CA SER A 338 -2.04 3.92 -13.14
C SER A 338 -1.82 4.80 -14.37
N PHE A 339 -0.96 4.35 -15.29
CA PHE A 339 -0.63 5.05 -16.51
C PHE A 339 -0.34 4.06 -17.63
N ASP A 340 -0.98 4.23 -18.78
CA ASP A 340 -0.81 3.37 -19.96
C ASP A 340 -0.91 1.86 -19.62
N TYR A 341 -1.98 1.49 -18.93
CA TYR A 341 -2.27 0.11 -18.48
C TYR A 341 -1.20 -0.50 -17.55
N ARG A 342 -0.31 0.33 -16.99
CA ARG A 342 0.73 -0.08 -16.03
C ARG A 342 0.46 0.54 -14.67
N ASN A 343 0.74 -0.22 -13.62
CA ASN A 343 0.84 0.32 -12.28
C ASN A 343 2.26 0.83 -12.06
N LEU A 344 2.44 2.16 -12.19
CA LEU A 344 3.72 2.80 -11.97
C LEU A 344 3.95 3.07 -10.49
N ILE A 345 5.19 2.89 -10.06
CA ILE A 345 5.64 3.14 -8.69
C ILE A 345 6.95 3.90 -8.72
N SER A 346 7.03 4.98 -7.92
CA SER A 346 8.27 5.73 -7.73
C SER A 346 9.11 5.15 -6.60
N ASP A 347 10.43 5.22 -6.72
CA ASP A 347 11.36 4.89 -5.65
C ASP A 347 11.50 6.06 -4.66
N TYR A 348 11.55 5.76 -3.37
CA TYR A 348 11.71 6.79 -2.33
C TYR A 348 13.15 7.32 -2.21
N SER A 349 14.14 6.56 -2.67
CA SER A 349 15.57 6.82 -2.45
C SER A 349 16.30 7.37 -3.67
N ASN A 350 15.70 7.26 -4.86
CA ASN A 350 16.31 7.65 -6.13
C ASN A 350 15.26 8.08 -7.15
N GLY A 351 15.69 8.40 -8.38
CA GLY A 351 14.81 8.83 -9.47
C GLY A 351 14.18 7.73 -10.30
N ASN A 352 14.28 6.48 -9.87
CA ASN A 352 13.73 5.37 -10.63
C ASN A 352 12.20 5.34 -10.57
N ILE A 353 11.60 5.09 -11.72
CA ILE A 353 10.19 4.79 -11.88
C ILE A 353 10.06 3.37 -12.39
N TYR A 354 9.35 2.57 -11.64
CA TYR A 354 9.11 1.16 -11.94
C TYR A 354 7.68 0.95 -12.40
N TYR A 355 7.44 -0.15 -13.10
CA TYR A 355 6.11 -0.72 -13.20
C TYR A 355 6.08 -2.08 -12.50
N MET A 356 4.93 -2.40 -11.89
CA MET A 356 4.69 -3.70 -11.27
C MET A 356 4.39 -4.76 -12.33
N SER A 357 4.95 -5.97 -12.15
CA SER A 357 4.70 -7.11 -13.05
C SER A 357 4.62 -8.41 -12.27
N ASP A 358 3.61 -9.22 -12.59
CA ASP A 358 3.45 -10.59 -12.06
C ASP A 358 4.50 -11.56 -12.62
N GLU A 359 5.14 -11.19 -13.72
CA GLU A 359 6.20 -11.97 -14.36
C GLU A 359 7.60 -11.60 -13.84
N ALA A 360 7.71 -10.54 -13.06
CA ALA A 360 8.94 -10.13 -12.42
C ALA A 360 9.02 -10.69 -10.99
N TYR A 361 10.11 -11.36 -10.69
CA TYR A 361 10.32 -12.01 -9.39
C TYR A 361 11.42 -11.34 -8.56
N THR A 362 11.85 -10.14 -8.98
CA THR A 362 12.81 -9.27 -8.28
C THR A 362 12.31 -7.83 -8.25
N ASP A 363 12.78 -7.05 -7.29
CA ASP A 363 12.63 -5.60 -7.26
C ASP A 363 13.82 -4.95 -7.96
N ASN A 364 13.71 -4.75 -9.28
CA ASN A 364 14.80 -4.24 -10.12
C ASN A 364 16.15 -4.97 -9.86
N GLY A 365 16.13 -6.29 -9.89
CA GLY A 365 17.29 -7.13 -9.64
C GLY A 365 17.55 -7.44 -8.16
N THR A 366 16.90 -6.76 -7.22
CA THR A 366 16.98 -7.07 -5.79
C THR A 366 16.07 -8.27 -5.47
N ALA A 367 16.61 -9.27 -4.77
CA ALA A 367 15.85 -10.45 -4.40
C ALA A 367 14.67 -10.11 -3.47
N ILE A 368 13.50 -10.69 -3.75
CA ILE A 368 12.29 -10.57 -2.93
C ILE A 368 12.25 -11.76 -1.96
N LYS A 369 12.29 -11.48 -0.66
CA LYS A 369 12.10 -12.50 0.37
C LYS A 369 10.62 -12.80 0.54
N ARG A 370 10.19 -13.99 0.12
CA ARG A 370 8.84 -14.50 0.32
C ARG A 370 8.82 -15.43 1.52
N GLN A 371 7.96 -15.15 2.50
CA GLN A 371 7.93 -15.91 3.74
C GLN A 371 6.50 -16.10 4.22
N ILE A 372 6.19 -17.32 4.66
CA ILE A 372 4.92 -17.66 5.29
C ILE A 372 5.17 -18.50 6.54
N ALA A 373 4.57 -18.10 7.66
CA ALA A 373 4.54 -18.89 8.91
C ALA A 373 3.14 -19.43 9.15
N THR A 374 3.08 -20.68 9.61
CA THR A 374 1.80 -21.38 9.88
C THR A 374 1.18 -20.95 11.19
N ARG A 375 -0.06 -21.32 11.38
CA ARG A 375 -0.71 -21.36 12.72
C ARG A 375 -0.01 -22.35 13.64
N HIS A 376 -0.33 -22.25 14.91
CA HIS A 376 0.00 -23.26 15.90
C HIS A 376 -0.63 -24.62 15.54
N LEU A 377 0.21 -25.63 15.45
CA LEU A 377 -0.21 -27.01 15.27
C LEU A 377 -0.12 -27.70 16.63
N ARG A 378 -1.27 -28.02 17.21
CA ARG A 378 -1.42 -28.57 18.54
C ARG A 378 -2.33 -29.81 18.52
N SER A 379 -2.07 -30.75 19.41
CA SER A 379 -2.93 -31.93 19.66
C SER A 379 -3.47 -31.89 21.07
N ASN A 380 -4.50 -31.06 21.32
CA ASN A 380 -5.21 -30.94 22.61
C ASN A 380 -4.28 -30.83 23.84
N GLY A 381 -3.12 -30.14 23.69
CA GLY A 381 -2.12 -30.01 24.76
C GLY A 381 -1.18 -31.21 24.93
N ASN A 382 -1.41 -32.31 24.23
CA ASN A 382 -0.55 -33.49 24.26
C ASN A 382 0.66 -33.33 23.33
N GLU A 383 1.76 -34.02 23.67
CA GLU A 383 2.87 -34.18 22.75
C GLU A 383 2.50 -35.13 21.61
N PHE A 384 2.84 -34.74 20.40
CA PHE A 384 2.64 -35.57 19.22
C PHE A 384 3.89 -35.59 18.34
N THR A 385 4.08 -36.68 17.63
CA THR A 385 5.17 -36.84 16.67
C THR A 385 4.68 -36.43 15.30
N LEU A 386 5.44 -35.57 14.64
CA LEU A 386 5.17 -35.15 13.28
C LEU A 386 6.23 -35.75 12.36
N ASP A 387 5.84 -36.65 11.48
CA ASP A 387 6.75 -37.32 10.58
C ASP A 387 7.01 -36.48 9.34
N GLU A 388 5.98 -36.18 8.57
CA GLU A 388 6.12 -35.44 7.31
C GLU A 388 5.35 -34.12 7.33
N VAL A 389 5.97 -33.09 6.74
CA VAL A 389 5.34 -31.82 6.35
C VAL A 389 5.58 -31.67 4.86
N PHE A 390 4.54 -31.33 4.11
CA PHE A 390 4.71 -31.07 2.68
C PHE A 390 3.94 -29.83 2.21
N LEU A 391 4.45 -29.26 1.14
CA LEU A 391 3.82 -28.20 0.38
C LEU A 391 3.57 -28.68 -1.05
N ASP A 392 2.36 -28.44 -1.53
CA ASP A 392 2.04 -28.54 -2.95
C ASP A 392 2.30 -27.16 -3.58
N MET A 393 3.33 -27.06 -4.41
CA MET A 393 3.75 -25.81 -5.00
C MET A 393 4.28 -25.99 -6.42
N GLU A 394 4.45 -24.87 -7.12
CA GLU A 394 5.04 -24.86 -8.45
C GLU A 394 6.49 -25.35 -8.41
N THR A 395 6.83 -26.29 -9.30
CA THR A 395 8.16 -26.89 -9.44
C THR A 395 8.57 -26.92 -10.92
N GLY A 396 9.88 -26.93 -11.20
CA GLY A 396 10.41 -26.98 -12.55
C GLY A 396 10.43 -25.67 -13.33
N ASN A 397 10.12 -24.54 -12.65
CA ASN A 397 10.11 -23.19 -13.21
C ASN A 397 11.42 -22.44 -12.93
N ALA A 398 12.55 -23.18 -12.87
CA ALA A 398 13.86 -22.57 -12.64
C ALA A 398 14.30 -21.67 -13.80
N LEU A 399 15.21 -20.75 -13.53
CA LEU A 399 15.89 -19.99 -14.58
C LEU A 399 16.96 -20.84 -15.26
N GLN A 400 17.33 -20.48 -16.48
CA GLN A 400 18.36 -21.22 -17.24
C GLN A 400 19.75 -21.06 -16.59
N THR A 401 20.04 -19.88 -16.03
CA THR A 401 21.35 -19.53 -15.47
C THR A 401 21.20 -18.57 -14.29
N GLY A 402 22.23 -18.45 -13.46
CA GLY A 402 22.28 -17.50 -12.34
C GLY A 402 21.48 -17.93 -11.13
N GLN A 403 21.19 -16.97 -10.23
CA GLN A 403 20.32 -17.20 -9.09
C GLN A 403 18.93 -17.62 -9.58
N GLY A 404 18.37 -18.69 -9.02
CA GLY A 404 17.12 -19.28 -9.49
C GLY A 404 17.28 -20.37 -10.54
N SER A 405 18.49 -20.74 -10.97
CA SER A 405 18.73 -21.91 -11.83
C SER A 405 18.53 -23.24 -11.10
N ASN A 406 18.66 -23.25 -9.79
CA ASN A 406 18.28 -24.37 -8.91
C ASN A 406 17.52 -23.80 -7.70
N PRO A 407 16.27 -23.39 -7.88
CA PRO A 407 15.53 -22.67 -6.84
C PRO A 407 15.27 -23.57 -5.64
N GLN A 408 15.34 -22.98 -4.47
CA GLN A 408 15.21 -23.70 -3.22
C GLN A 408 14.21 -23.01 -2.28
N ILE A 409 13.47 -23.83 -1.53
CA ILE A 409 12.63 -23.38 -0.44
C ILE A 409 13.18 -23.90 0.90
N VAL A 410 13.14 -23.04 1.89
CA VAL A 410 13.66 -23.31 3.24
C VAL A 410 12.51 -23.54 4.19
N LEU A 411 12.57 -24.62 4.96
CA LEU A 411 11.72 -24.84 6.13
C LEU A 411 12.53 -24.60 7.41
N GLN A 412 11.99 -23.77 8.27
CA GLN A 412 12.39 -23.68 9.67
C GLN A 412 11.21 -24.10 10.56
N LYS A 413 11.48 -24.78 11.67
CA LYS A 413 10.45 -25.18 12.62
C LYS A 413 10.70 -24.57 13.99
N SER A 414 9.61 -24.17 14.64
CA SER A 414 9.56 -23.79 16.04
C SER A 414 8.82 -24.86 16.83
N LYS A 415 9.23 -25.06 18.08
CA LYS A 415 8.60 -25.92 19.07
C LYS A 415 8.14 -25.15 20.32
N ASP A 416 8.28 -23.85 20.30
CA ASP A 416 8.00 -22.91 21.38
C ASP A 416 6.95 -21.87 21.02
N GLY A 417 6.07 -22.22 20.08
CA GLY A 417 4.99 -21.34 19.62
C GLY A 417 5.45 -20.18 18.73
N GLY A 418 6.51 -20.37 17.95
CA GLY A 418 6.99 -19.37 17.00
C GLY A 418 7.95 -18.33 17.58
N ARG A 419 8.40 -18.51 18.83
CA ARG A 419 9.37 -17.59 19.45
C ARG A 419 10.78 -17.76 18.89
N THR A 420 11.24 -19.01 18.78
CA THR A 420 12.52 -19.35 18.17
C THR A 420 12.32 -20.36 17.04
N PHE A 421 13.12 -20.20 16.00
CA PHE A 421 13.12 -21.12 14.87
C PHE A 421 14.45 -21.87 14.83
N GLY A 422 14.36 -23.19 14.59
CA GLY A 422 15.53 -24.05 14.50
C GLY A 422 16.30 -23.87 13.19
N TYR A 423 17.21 -24.81 12.91
CA TYR A 423 18.04 -24.78 11.71
C TYR A 423 17.23 -24.84 10.42
N GLU A 424 17.79 -24.28 9.36
CA GLU A 424 17.24 -24.26 8.02
C GLU A 424 17.33 -25.63 7.36
N ARG A 425 16.24 -26.01 6.70
CA ARG A 425 16.15 -27.27 5.97
C ARG A 425 15.75 -26.97 4.53
N TRP A 426 16.72 -27.01 3.66
CA TRP A 426 16.62 -26.66 2.25
C TRP A 426 16.04 -27.80 1.42
N LYS A 427 15.20 -27.46 0.45
CA LYS A 427 14.67 -28.36 -0.57
C LYS A 427 14.66 -27.66 -1.93
N THR A 428 15.15 -28.38 -2.95
CA THR A 428 15.08 -27.90 -4.33
C THR A 428 13.66 -28.00 -4.89
N LEU A 429 13.33 -27.05 -5.76
CA LEU A 429 12.09 -27.01 -6.53
C LEU A 429 12.28 -27.61 -7.95
N GLY A 430 13.43 -28.18 -8.26
CA GLY A 430 13.77 -28.74 -9.56
C GLY A 430 14.38 -27.73 -10.52
N LEU A 431 15.17 -28.25 -11.46
CA LEU A 431 15.73 -27.47 -12.55
C LEU A 431 14.65 -27.19 -13.61
N VAL A 432 14.98 -26.40 -14.62
CA VAL A 432 14.09 -26.13 -15.76
C VAL A 432 13.57 -27.43 -16.35
N GLY A 433 12.25 -27.56 -16.43
CA GLY A 433 11.57 -28.73 -16.98
C GLY A 433 11.61 -29.99 -16.13
N GLN A 434 12.22 -29.96 -14.95
CA GLN A 434 12.16 -31.05 -13.99
C GLN A 434 10.86 -30.97 -13.19
N TYR A 435 9.85 -31.66 -13.65
CA TYR A 435 8.64 -31.86 -12.88
C TYR A 435 8.88 -32.89 -11.77
N LEU A 436 9.28 -32.40 -10.60
CA LEU A 436 9.41 -33.24 -9.40
C LEU A 436 8.06 -33.35 -8.74
N ALA A 437 7.07 -34.03 -9.18
CA ALA A 437 5.73 -34.00 -8.60
C ALA A 437 5.47 -32.71 -7.76
N PRO A 438 4.36 -32.00 -7.83
CA PRO A 438 4.19 -30.65 -7.27
C PRO A 438 4.19 -30.64 -5.72
N ARG A 439 5.08 -31.45 -5.13
CA ARG A 439 5.11 -31.69 -3.69
C ARG A 439 6.53 -31.70 -3.13
N VAL A 440 6.80 -30.74 -2.27
CA VAL A 440 8.07 -30.65 -1.52
C VAL A 440 7.85 -31.23 -0.13
N ILE A 441 8.68 -32.23 0.27
CA ILE A 441 8.46 -33.00 1.51
C ILE A 441 9.65 -32.86 2.45
N TRP A 442 9.35 -32.54 3.72
CA TRP A 442 10.31 -32.59 4.84
C TRP A 442 9.90 -33.68 5.84
N ARG A 443 10.80 -34.63 6.04
CA ARG A 443 10.61 -35.78 6.96
C ARG A 443 11.30 -35.56 8.29
N ARG A 444 10.93 -36.34 9.31
CA ARG A 444 11.55 -36.36 10.65
C ARG A 444 11.45 -35.00 11.35
N ASN A 445 10.23 -34.53 11.53
CA ASN A 445 10.02 -33.22 12.18
C ASN A 445 10.09 -33.33 13.71
N GLY A 446 10.02 -34.56 14.26
CA GLY A 446 10.22 -34.83 15.68
C GLY A 446 8.95 -34.67 16.51
N ARG A 447 9.09 -34.52 17.82
CA ARG A 447 7.99 -34.47 18.79
C ARG A 447 7.95 -33.13 19.50
N ALA A 448 6.74 -32.57 19.65
CA ALA A 448 6.45 -31.37 20.43
C ALA A 448 4.97 -31.30 20.78
N ARG A 449 4.60 -30.35 21.65
CA ARG A 449 3.19 -30.03 21.98
C ARG A 449 2.64 -28.96 21.05
N ASP A 450 3.52 -28.15 20.45
CA ASP A 450 3.17 -27.04 19.60
C ASP A 450 4.23 -26.87 18.53
N PHE A 451 3.83 -26.96 17.28
CA PHE A 451 4.69 -26.69 16.13
C PHE A 451 4.24 -25.45 15.39
N VAL A 452 5.21 -24.65 14.98
CA VAL A 452 5.03 -23.59 13.98
C VAL A 452 6.08 -23.79 12.88
N PHE A 453 5.66 -23.78 11.65
CA PHE A 453 6.54 -23.91 10.49
C PHE A 453 6.64 -22.57 9.77
N GLN A 454 7.86 -22.23 9.35
CA GLN A 454 8.15 -21.06 8.55
C GLN A 454 8.80 -21.50 7.25
N PHE A 455 8.18 -21.14 6.14
CA PHE A 455 8.68 -21.39 4.79
C PHE A 455 9.21 -20.08 4.21
N THR A 456 10.41 -20.12 3.66
CA THR A 456 11.08 -18.93 3.09
C THR A 456 11.67 -19.26 1.74
N MET A 457 11.51 -18.37 0.77
CA MET A 457 12.12 -18.44 -0.54
C MET A 457 12.61 -17.06 -0.96
N THR A 458 13.81 -17.00 -1.53
CA THR A 458 14.45 -15.76 -2.01
C THR A 458 14.86 -15.84 -3.49
N ASP A 459 14.74 -17.02 -4.10
CA ASP A 459 15.08 -17.19 -5.51
C ASP A 459 14.09 -16.49 -6.43
N PRO A 460 14.57 -15.88 -7.53
CA PRO A 460 13.75 -15.06 -8.44
C PRO A 460 12.95 -15.93 -9.41
N VAL A 461 12.10 -16.78 -8.88
CA VAL A 461 11.19 -17.64 -9.64
C VAL A 461 9.77 -17.52 -9.09
N GLN A 462 8.81 -18.04 -9.84
CA GLN A 462 7.41 -18.02 -9.47
C GLN A 462 7.20 -18.68 -8.11
N PHE A 463 6.50 -18.00 -7.20
CA PHE A 463 6.14 -18.50 -5.88
C PHE A 463 4.63 -18.71 -5.80
N VAL A 464 4.22 -19.97 -5.87
CA VAL A 464 2.82 -20.38 -5.77
C VAL A 464 2.73 -21.63 -4.89
N ILE A 465 1.98 -21.56 -3.81
CA ILE A 465 1.66 -22.71 -2.96
C ILE A 465 0.16 -22.97 -3.08
N ALA A 466 -0.18 -24.15 -3.63
CA ALA A 466 -1.57 -24.55 -3.86
C ALA A 466 -2.15 -25.42 -2.73
N GLY A 467 -1.34 -25.83 -1.77
CA GLY A 467 -1.81 -26.64 -0.65
C GLY A 467 -0.68 -27.03 0.29
N SER A 468 -1.07 -27.51 1.48
CA SER A 468 -0.14 -28.02 2.47
C SER A 468 -0.82 -29.05 3.34
N ALA A 469 -0.06 -30.04 3.78
CA ALA A 469 -0.55 -31.00 4.74
C ALA A 469 0.58 -31.61 5.58
N LEU A 470 0.19 -32.31 6.62
CA LEU A 470 1.10 -32.99 7.54
C LEU A 470 0.62 -34.41 7.81
N THR A 471 1.56 -35.31 8.10
CA THR A 471 1.31 -36.66 8.57
C THR A 471 1.84 -36.78 9.99
N SER A 472 0.98 -37.15 10.93
CA SER A 472 1.36 -37.56 12.27
C SER A 472 1.33 -39.08 12.37
N ASP A 473 2.28 -39.70 13.05
CA ASP A 473 2.13 -41.08 13.48
C ASP A 473 0.97 -41.14 14.48
N GLY A 474 -0.06 -41.84 14.08
CA GLY A 474 -1.25 -42.06 14.92
C GLY A 474 -1.02 -43.08 16.03
N SER A 475 -0.04 -42.88 16.89
CA SER A 475 0.01 -43.52 18.19
C SER A 475 -0.75 -42.64 19.20
N SER A 476 -2.07 -42.61 19.08
CA SER A 476 -2.89 -42.44 20.27
C SER A 476 -2.72 -43.70 21.11
N ASP A 477 -1.93 -43.64 22.14
CA ASP A 477 -2.04 -44.56 23.26
C ASP A 477 -3.45 -44.34 23.91
N ASP A 478 -4.46 -44.87 23.28
CA ASP A 478 -5.73 -45.19 23.94
C ASP A 478 -5.58 -46.55 24.63
N SER A 479 -4.76 -46.57 25.67
CA SER A 479 -4.77 -47.63 26.65
C SER A 479 -4.12 -47.15 27.95
N LYS A 480 -4.87 -46.43 28.76
CA LYS A 480 -5.07 -46.69 30.19
C LYS A 480 -6.04 -45.70 30.82
#